data_f1e209e7b96a4f4849f3c8900ff44be6
#
_entry.id   f1e209e7b96a4f4849f3c8900ff44be6
#
_cell.length_a   1.000
_cell.length_b   1.000
_cell.length_c   1.000
_cell.angle_alpha   90.00
_cell.angle_beta   90.00
_cell.angle_gamma   90.00
#
_symmetry.space_group_name_H-M   'P 1'
#
loop_
_entity.id
_entity.type
_entity.pdbx_description
1 polymer ?
#
loop_
_entity_poly.entity_id
_entity_poly.type
_entity_poly.pdbx_seq_one_letter_code
_entity_poly.pdbx_strand_id
1 'polypeptide(L)'
;MADDGVRLVKPGTKYEGAQGVMYDAGVSRDTAGAEKVCMNVLPMPPGAKAKPHYHKGIETIAYMRKGECTVFHGERLESQTVVKQGEQIFIPDDVPHAPCNLSEEECVWIVVHSSGDDQEDLIRTEDLDYILE
;
A
#
# COMPACT_ATOMS: atom_id res chain seq x y z
N MET A 1 8.60 23.60 27.55
CA MET A 1 8.91 23.42 26.13
C MET A 1 7.62 23.47 25.35
N ALA A 2 7.58 24.27 24.32
CA ALA A 2 6.39 24.36 23.49
C ALA A 2 6.27 23.11 22.59
N ASP A 3 5.02 22.62 22.45
CA ASP A 3 4.73 21.56 21.49
C ASP A 3 4.53 22.19 20.12
N ASP A 4 5.43 21.91 19.20
CA ASP A 4 5.36 22.43 17.82
C ASP A 4 4.64 21.48 16.85
N GLY A 5 4.12 20.37 17.37
CA GLY A 5 3.35 19.42 16.57
C GLY A 5 4.17 18.34 15.86
N VAL A 6 5.48 18.37 15.97
CA VAL A 6 6.31 17.30 15.38
C VAL A 6 6.10 16.00 16.17
N ARG A 7 5.92 14.91 15.45
CA ARG A 7 5.66 13.59 16.05
C ARG A 7 6.60 12.56 15.45
N LEU A 8 7.13 11.68 16.32
CA LEU A 8 7.93 10.52 15.92
C LEU A 8 7.07 9.27 16.06
N VAL A 9 7.02 8.44 15.03
CA VAL A 9 6.36 7.14 15.07
C VAL A 9 7.44 6.07 15.00
N LYS A 10 7.49 5.21 16.02
CA LYS A 10 8.45 4.11 16.08
C LYS A 10 7.83 2.85 15.48
N PRO A 11 8.66 1.94 14.93
CA PRO A 11 8.15 0.68 14.39
C PRO A 11 7.62 -0.23 15.50
N GLY A 12 6.84 -1.24 15.11
CA GLY A 12 6.42 -2.31 16.02
C GLY A 12 4.92 -2.57 16.08
N THR A 13 4.10 -1.71 15.51
CA THR A 13 2.65 -1.92 15.44
C THR A 13 2.28 -2.43 14.07
N LYS A 14 1.64 -3.59 14.01
CA LYS A 14 1.19 -4.20 12.76
C LYS A 14 -0.33 -4.18 12.67
N TYR A 15 -0.86 -4.08 11.45
CA TYR A 15 -2.29 -4.20 11.22
C TYR A 15 -2.56 -4.85 9.87
N GLU A 16 -3.70 -5.52 9.76
CA GLU A 16 -4.15 -6.11 8.49
C GLU A 16 -5.09 -5.14 7.79
N GLY A 17 -4.75 -4.74 6.56
CA GLY A 17 -5.62 -3.91 5.75
C GLY A 17 -6.76 -4.73 5.14
N ALA A 18 -7.81 -4.04 4.67
CA ALA A 18 -8.95 -4.67 4.00
C ALA A 18 -8.52 -5.45 2.75
N GLN A 19 -7.40 -5.10 2.14
CA GLN A 19 -6.82 -5.80 1.01
C GLN A 19 -6.09 -7.10 1.40
N GLY A 20 -6.09 -7.47 2.69
CA GLY A 20 -5.62 -8.78 3.16
C GLY A 20 -4.12 -8.90 3.38
N VAL A 21 -3.39 -7.81 3.43
CA VAL A 21 -1.94 -7.81 3.68
C VAL A 21 -1.63 -7.11 5.00
N MET A 22 -0.50 -7.50 5.62
CA MET A 22 -0.08 -6.97 6.92
C MET A 22 0.87 -5.80 6.74
N TYR A 23 0.50 -4.66 7.31
CA TYR A 23 1.30 -3.44 7.30
C TYR A 23 2.04 -3.25 8.61
N ASP A 24 3.23 -2.66 8.53
CA ASP A 24 3.87 -2.05 9.70
C ASP A 24 3.40 -0.60 9.73
N ALA A 25 2.67 -0.23 10.79
CA ALA A 25 2.07 1.09 10.92
C ALA A 25 3.14 2.18 10.98
N GLY A 26 2.96 3.20 10.19
CA GLY A 26 3.82 4.37 10.15
C GLY A 26 3.06 5.63 10.57
N VAL A 27 3.30 6.72 9.86
CA VAL A 27 2.65 8.00 10.12
C VAL A 27 1.25 7.99 9.51
N SER A 28 0.25 8.23 10.34
CA SER A 28 -1.15 8.28 9.92
C SER A 28 -1.95 9.20 10.85
N ARG A 29 -3.25 9.31 10.60
CA ARG A 29 -4.16 10.03 11.49
C ARG A 29 -4.12 9.42 12.89
N ASP A 30 -4.17 8.10 12.99
CA ASP A 30 -4.21 7.40 14.27
C ASP A 30 -2.91 7.52 15.05
N THR A 31 -1.76 7.48 14.37
CA THR A 31 -0.47 7.47 15.06
C THR A 31 0.08 8.86 15.34
N ALA A 32 -0.21 9.84 14.48
CA ALA A 32 0.43 11.15 14.54
C ALA A 32 -0.52 12.32 14.31
N GLY A 33 -1.80 12.07 14.05
CA GLY A 33 -2.76 13.12 13.74
C GLY A 33 -2.61 13.71 12.34
N ALA A 34 -1.97 13.00 11.44
CA ALA A 34 -1.82 13.45 10.04
C ALA A 34 -3.17 13.42 9.34
N GLU A 35 -3.51 14.49 8.62
CA GLU A 35 -4.81 14.61 7.97
C GLU A 35 -4.75 14.38 6.47
N LYS A 36 -3.63 14.74 5.83
CA LYS A 36 -3.51 14.79 4.36
C LYS A 36 -2.59 13.73 3.78
N VAL A 37 -1.84 13.05 4.61
CA VAL A 37 -0.86 12.04 4.16
C VAL A 37 -0.76 10.93 5.19
N CYS A 38 -0.40 9.74 4.73
CA CYS A 38 0.06 8.67 5.60
C CYS A 38 1.16 7.89 4.90
N MET A 39 2.02 7.25 5.70
CA MET A 39 3.11 6.43 5.19
C MET A 39 3.19 5.17 6.04
N ASN A 40 3.17 4.02 5.37
CA ASN A 40 3.28 2.74 6.04
C ASN A 40 4.30 1.86 5.32
N VAL A 41 4.83 0.88 6.03
CA VAL A 41 5.75 -0.10 5.45
C VAL A 41 4.98 -1.40 5.23
N LEU A 42 5.11 -1.96 4.03
CA LEU A 42 4.41 -3.19 3.66
C LEU A 42 5.42 -4.26 3.23
N PRO A 43 5.81 -5.15 4.15
CA PRO A 43 6.54 -6.34 3.75
C PRO A 43 5.57 -7.37 3.16
N MET A 44 5.96 -7.98 2.06
CA MET A 44 5.17 -9.03 1.43
C MET A 44 6.04 -10.26 1.24
N PRO A 45 5.75 -11.37 1.93
CA PRO A 45 6.47 -12.61 1.71
C PRO A 45 6.23 -13.16 0.30
N PRO A 46 7.08 -14.10 -0.17
CA PRO A 46 6.85 -14.75 -1.46
C PRO A 46 5.44 -15.31 -1.57
N GLY A 47 4.78 -15.07 -2.69
CA GLY A 47 3.43 -15.55 -2.94
C GLY A 47 2.31 -14.72 -2.34
N ALA A 48 2.62 -13.72 -1.52
CA ALA A 48 1.59 -12.84 -0.94
C ALA A 48 0.93 -12.01 -2.05
N LYS A 49 -0.39 -11.94 -2.00
CA LYS A 49 -1.20 -11.18 -2.95
C LYS A 49 -2.18 -10.30 -2.20
N ALA A 50 -2.14 -9.00 -2.49
CA ALA A 50 -3.15 -8.09 -1.96
C ALA A 50 -4.45 -8.28 -2.75
N LYS A 51 -5.57 -8.23 -2.05
CA LYS A 51 -6.89 -8.32 -2.68
C LYS A 51 -7.13 -7.08 -3.54
N PRO A 52 -7.70 -7.25 -4.75
CA PRO A 52 -7.97 -6.13 -5.64
C PRO A 52 -8.84 -5.06 -4.99
N HIS A 53 -8.44 -3.79 -5.18
CA HIS A 53 -9.12 -2.64 -4.60
C HIS A 53 -8.71 -1.37 -5.33
N TYR A 54 -9.42 -0.28 -5.06
CA TYR A 54 -8.96 1.06 -5.42
C TYR A 54 -9.22 2.02 -4.26
N HIS A 55 -8.56 3.15 -4.28
CA HIS A 55 -8.73 4.20 -3.28
C HIS A 55 -9.49 5.36 -3.94
N LYS A 56 -10.70 5.60 -3.48
CA LYS A 56 -11.57 6.62 -4.07
C LYS A 56 -11.05 8.01 -3.71
N GLY A 57 -10.68 8.77 -4.74
CA GLY A 57 -10.20 10.15 -4.56
C GLY A 57 -8.84 10.28 -3.90
N ILE A 58 -8.10 9.18 -3.75
CA ILE A 58 -6.82 9.16 -3.04
C ILE A 58 -5.73 8.66 -3.97
N GLU A 59 -4.66 9.43 -4.08
CA GLU A 59 -3.48 9.03 -4.84
C GLU A 59 -2.52 8.23 -3.96
N THR A 60 -1.80 7.30 -4.59
CA THR A 60 -0.82 6.45 -3.92
C THR A 60 0.51 6.54 -4.63
N ILE A 61 1.58 6.70 -3.87
CA ILE A 61 2.93 6.47 -4.36
C ILE A 61 3.57 5.40 -3.49
N ALA A 62 4.42 4.58 -4.09
CA ALA A 62 5.12 3.55 -3.36
C ALA A 62 6.55 3.40 -3.86
N TYR A 63 7.45 3.14 -2.91
CA TYR A 63 8.87 2.94 -3.16
C TYR A 63 9.23 1.52 -2.80
N MET A 64 9.90 0.81 -3.71
CA MET A 64 10.37 -0.55 -3.43
C MET A 64 11.71 -0.49 -2.73
N ARG A 65 11.69 -0.71 -1.41
CA ARG A 65 12.89 -0.68 -0.60
C ARG A 65 13.74 -1.94 -0.75
N LYS A 66 13.10 -3.08 -0.95
CA LYS A 66 13.77 -4.39 -1.05
C LYS A 66 12.97 -5.30 -1.95
N GLY A 67 13.66 -6.05 -2.80
CA GLY A 67 13.04 -7.07 -3.65
C GLY A 67 12.28 -6.48 -4.84
N GLU A 68 11.29 -7.23 -5.31
CA GLU A 68 10.44 -6.82 -6.41
C GLU A 68 9.01 -7.31 -6.20
N CYS A 69 8.06 -6.64 -6.85
CA CYS A 69 6.66 -7.01 -6.78
C CYS A 69 5.99 -6.68 -8.11
N THR A 70 5.01 -7.49 -8.49
CA THR A 70 4.21 -7.24 -9.68
C THR A 70 2.91 -6.59 -9.27
N VAL A 71 2.61 -5.42 -9.82
CA VAL A 71 1.35 -4.71 -9.58
C VAL A 71 0.44 -4.94 -10.78
N PHE A 72 -0.66 -5.64 -10.56
CA PHE A 72 -1.72 -5.77 -11.57
C PHE A 72 -2.63 -4.56 -11.44
N HIS A 73 -3.03 -3.95 -12.55
CA HIS A 73 -3.83 -2.72 -12.50
C HIS A 73 -4.71 -2.55 -13.74
N GLY A 74 -5.70 -1.66 -13.62
CA GLY A 74 -6.68 -1.40 -14.65
C GLY A 74 -8.06 -1.89 -14.25
N GLU A 75 -9.10 -1.53 -15.00
CA GLU A 75 -10.49 -1.89 -14.67
C GLU A 75 -10.71 -3.39 -14.53
N ARG A 76 -9.97 -4.19 -15.29
CA ARG A 76 -10.05 -5.65 -15.24
C ARG A 76 -8.72 -6.27 -14.83
N LEU A 77 -7.80 -5.49 -14.27
CA LEU A 77 -6.44 -5.91 -13.93
C LEU A 77 -5.69 -6.45 -15.16
N GLU A 78 -5.98 -5.89 -16.33
CA GLU A 78 -5.41 -6.33 -17.60
C GLU A 78 -3.96 -5.91 -17.82
N SER A 79 -3.49 -4.93 -17.05
CA SER A 79 -2.11 -4.44 -17.14
C SER A 79 -1.30 -4.91 -15.96
N GLN A 80 0.02 -4.99 -16.13
CA GLN A 80 0.92 -5.32 -15.04
C GLN A 80 2.21 -4.53 -15.15
N THR A 81 2.75 -4.14 -13.99
CA THR A 81 4.00 -3.42 -13.87
C THR A 81 4.85 -4.09 -12.79
N VAL A 82 6.06 -4.49 -13.15
CA VAL A 82 7.01 -5.04 -12.17
C VAL A 82 7.81 -3.87 -11.60
N VAL A 83 7.78 -3.73 -10.28
CA VAL A 83 8.52 -2.68 -9.58
C VAL A 83 9.68 -3.34 -8.84
N LYS A 84 10.90 -2.91 -9.16
CA LYS A 84 12.13 -3.47 -8.62
C LYS A 84 12.73 -2.55 -7.57
N GLN A 85 13.65 -3.09 -6.79
CA GLN A 85 14.32 -2.33 -5.74
C GLN A 85 14.84 -0.99 -6.25
N GLY A 86 14.51 0.08 -5.53
CA GLY A 86 14.90 1.44 -5.88
C GLY A 86 13.92 2.17 -6.78
N GLU A 87 12.93 1.46 -7.35
CA GLU A 87 11.95 2.06 -8.23
C GLU A 87 10.71 2.54 -7.46
N GLN A 88 9.99 3.47 -8.05
CA GLN A 88 8.76 4.03 -7.49
C GLN A 88 7.62 3.86 -8.47
N ILE A 89 6.41 3.70 -7.94
CA ILE A 89 5.20 3.59 -8.74
C ILE A 89 4.19 4.63 -8.26
N PHE A 90 3.44 5.19 -9.19
CA PHE A 90 2.30 6.06 -8.91
C PHE A 90 1.02 5.36 -9.31
N ILE A 91 0.06 5.31 -8.40
CA ILE A 91 -1.26 4.75 -8.67
C ILE A 91 -2.28 5.88 -8.55
N PRO A 92 -2.91 6.29 -9.67
CA PRO A 92 -3.94 7.33 -9.63
C PRO A 92 -5.11 6.92 -8.75
N ASP A 93 -5.90 7.91 -8.32
CA ASP A 93 -7.15 7.64 -7.63
C ASP A 93 -8.09 6.83 -8.53
N ASP A 94 -8.93 6.02 -7.92
CA ASP A 94 -10.00 5.24 -8.56
C ASP A 94 -9.52 4.13 -9.52
N VAL A 95 -8.22 3.84 -9.58
CA VAL A 95 -7.70 2.77 -10.44
C VAL A 95 -7.58 1.46 -9.65
N PRO A 96 -8.31 0.41 -10.04
CA PRO A 96 -8.17 -0.90 -9.42
C PRO A 96 -6.76 -1.45 -9.56
N HIS A 97 -6.24 -2.02 -8.49
CA HIS A 97 -4.90 -2.58 -8.47
C HIS A 97 -4.76 -3.69 -7.44
N ALA A 98 -3.76 -4.53 -7.64
CA ALA A 98 -3.44 -5.63 -6.74
C ALA A 98 -1.94 -5.93 -6.83
N PRO A 99 -1.14 -5.51 -5.84
CA PRO A 99 0.26 -5.93 -5.79
C PRO A 99 0.35 -7.40 -5.40
N CYS A 100 1.18 -8.13 -6.12
CA CYS A 100 1.38 -9.57 -5.92
C CYS A 100 2.87 -9.86 -5.93
N ASN A 101 3.40 -10.41 -4.85
CA ASN A 101 4.80 -10.82 -4.83
C ASN A 101 4.94 -12.20 -5.49
N LEU A 102 5.24 -12.20 -6.77
CA LEU A 102 5.42 -13.42 -7.56
C LEU A 102 6.87 -13.90 -7.55
N SER A 103 7.75 -13.20 -6.82
CA SER A 103 9.15 -13.59 -6.70
C SER A 103 9.36 -14.63 -5.62
N GLU A 104 10.59 -15.14 -5.49
CA GLU A 104 10.93 -16.14 -4.48
C GLU A 104 11.45 -15.53 -3.18
N GLU A 105 11.54 -14.20 -3.10
CA GLU A 105 12.05 -13.49 -1.94
C GLU A 105 11.02 -12.49 -1.42
N GLU A 106 11.15 -12.14 -0.14
CA GLU A 106 10.34 -11.07 0.44
C GLU A 106 10.62 -9.75 -0.27
N CYS A 107 9.57 -8.98 -0.54
CA CYS A 107 9.72 -7.59 -0.94
C CYS A 107 9.22 -6.68 0.18
N VAL A 108 9.70 -5.44 0.20
CA VAL A 108 9.29 -4.45 1.19
C VAL A 108 8.98 -3.13 0.50
N TRP A 109 7.73 -2.74 0.59
CA TRP A 109 7.23 -1.47 0.08
C TRP A 109 7.25 -0.39 1.16
N ILE A 110 7.49 0.85 0.76
CA ILE A 110 7.12 2.03 1.53
C ILE A 110 5.97 2.66 0.76
N VAL A 111 4.79 2.76 1.40
CA VAL A 111 3.54 3.17 0.73
C VAL A 111 3.04 4.48 1.32
N VAL A 112 2.75 5.45 0.45
CA VAL A 112 2.25 6.77 0.82
C VAL A 112 0.93 7.02 0.13
N HIS A 113 -0.07 7.46 0.90
CA HIS A 113 -1.38 7.87 0.38
C HIS A 113 -1.64 9.33 0.69
N SER A 114 -2.41 9.99 -0.17
CA SER A 114 -2.84 11.39 0.02
C SER A 114 -4.06 11.47 0.95
N SER A 115 -3.98 10.79 2.10
CA SER A 115 -5.01 10.74 3.14
C SER A 115 -4.31 10.42 4.45
N GLY A 116 -4.92 10.80 5.57
CA GLY A 116 -4.41 10.43 6.89
C GLY A 116 -4.64 8.96 7.24
N ASP A 117 -5.39 8.23 6.43
CA ASP A 117 -5.73 6.82 6.68
C ASP A 117 -5.68 6.05 5.36
N ASP A 118 -4.83 5.03 5.27
CA ASP A 118 -4.68 4.20 4.08
C ASP A 118 -5.90 3.32 3.79
N GLN A 119 -6.79 3.15 4.79
CA GLN A 119 -8.03 2.38 4.63
C GLN A 119 -9.24 3.27 4.33
N GLU A 120 -9.09 4.60 4.41
CA GLU A 120 -10.17 5.52 4.09
C GLU A 120 -10.50 5.44 2.60
N ASP A 121 -11.79 5.35 2.29
CA ASP A 121 -12.28 5.27 0.91
C ASP A 121 -11.64 4.13 0.08
N LEU A 122 -11.15 3.09 0.75
CA LEU A 122 -10.71 1.87 0.09
C LEU A 122 -11.93 1.07 -0.34
N ILE A 123 -12.03 0.79 -1.64
CA ILE A 123 -13.15 0.05 -2.24
C ILE A 123 -12.62 -1.28 -2.78
N ARG A 124 -13.15 -2.39 -2.23
CA ARG A 124 -12.82 -3.72 -2.71
C ARG A 124 -13.52 -3.99 -4.04
N THR A 125 -12.80 -4.53 -5.00
CA THR A 125 -13.34 -4.94 -6.30
C THR A 125 -13.37 -6.46 -6.37
N GLU A 126 -14.34 -7.06 -5.65
CA GLU A 126 -14.40 -8.51 -5.45
C GLU A 126 -14.56 -9.32 -6.74
N ASP A 127 -15.17 -8.74 -7.76
CA ASP A 127 -15.28 -9.37 -9.08
C ASP A 127 -13.92 -9.56 -9.77
N LEU A 128 -12.87 -8.94 -9.25
CA LEU A 128 -11.51 -9.10 -9.74
C LEU A 128 -10.68 -10.08 -8.91
N ASP A 129 -11.28 -10.75 -7.92
CA ASP A 129 -10.57 -11.65 -7.02
C ASP A 129 -10.01 -12.90 -7.72
N TYR A 130 -10.33 -13.11 -8.99
CA TYR A 130 -9.74 -14.21 -9.77
C TYR A 130 -8.21 -14.16 -9.76
N ILE A 131 -7.61 -12.98 -9.57
CA ILE A 131 -6.15 -12.82 -9.53
C ILE A 131 -5.53 -13.53 -8.32
N LEU A 132 -6.35 -13.83 -7.30
CA LEU A 132 -5.88 -14.48 -6.08
C LEU A 132 -5.76 -16.00 -6.23
N GLU A 133 -6.28 -16.55 -7.30
CA GLU A 133 -6.28 -18.00 -7.57
C GLU A 133 -4.97 -18.48 -8.17
#